data_2aa1d06d36c85d241c2e5d9ce7c27155
#
_entry.id   2aa1d06d36c85d241c2e5d9ce7c27155
#
_cell.length_a   1.000
_cell.length_b   1.000
_cell.length_c   1.000
_cell.angle_alpha   90.00
_cell.angle_beta   90.00
_cell.angle_gamma   90.00
#
_symmetry.space_group_name_H-M   'P 1'
#
loop_
_entity.id
_entity.type
_entity.pdbx_description
1 polymer ?
#
loop_
_entity_poly.entity_id
_entity_poly.type
_entity_poly.pdbx_seq_one_letter_code
_entity_poly.pdbx_strand_id
1 'polypeptide(L)'
;MKILLIPGDGVGNELVAEVHKLIATIDSVFGLKINTQSLDISEFHFRETNILIPKGLQKMAGEANSIWLGPITNQSKLNGYNQKNIVQQICSEQELEFFYRNYKPIPSLQKIQTDNPIDVLLIESNFYSHTVPSELPATFVSDQKLNMMTTYFSQSHMESIFAEAQKIIESGQRNKLL
;
A
#
# COMPACT_ATOMS: atom_id res chain seq x y z
N MET A 1 -2.45 -19.02 -10.99
CA MET A 1 -2.43 -17.75 -10.21
C MET A 1 -1.46 -16.78 -10.88
N LYS A 2 -1.80 -15.49 -11.00
CA LYS A 2 -0.93 -14.46 -11.59
C LYS A 2 -0.48 -13.47 -10.51
N ILE A 3 0.80 -13.12 -10.49
CA ILE A 3 1.35 -12.10 -9.59
C ILE A 3 2.04 -11.03 -10.46
N LEU A 4 1.65 -9.78 -10.26
CA LEU A 4 2.33 -8.64 -10.85
C LEU A 4 3.45 -8.18 -9.91
N LEU A 5 4.68 -8.16 -10.43
CA LEU A 5 5.86 -7.72 -9.70
C LEU A 5 6.24 -6.32 -10.17
N ILE A 6 6.32 -5.38 -9.26
CA ILE A 6 6.72 -4.01 -9.50
C ILE A 6 8.00 -3.76 -8.69
N PRO A 7 9.19 -3.85 -9.30
CA PRO A 7 10.45 -3.72 -8.58
C PRO A 7 10.59 -2.39 -7.82
N GLY A 8 10.17 -1.29 -8.44
CA GLY A 8 10.40 0.03 -7.90
C GLY A 8 11.86 0.48 -8.01
N ASP A 9 12.38 1.12 -6.97
CA ASP A 9 13.69 1.77 -6.96
C ASP A 9 14.75 1.01 -6.18
N GLY A 10 16.01 1.45 -6.33
CA GLY A 10 17.14 0.99 -5.53
C GLY A 10 17.34 -0.52 -5.62
N VAL A 11 17.22 -1.20 -4.50
CA VAL A 11 17.39 -2.67 -4.38
C VAL A 11 16.18 -3.48 -4.90
N GLY A 12 15.22 -2.83 -5.53
CA GLY A 12 13.98 -3.48 -5.95
C GLY A 12 14.19 -4.65 -6.91
N ASN A 13 15.14 -4.53 -7.85
CA ASN A 13 15.45 -5.62 -8.80
C ASN A 13 16.07 -6.83 -8.10
N GLU A 14 16.96 -6.63 -7.13
CA GLU A 14 17.53 -7.69 -6.32
C GLU A 14 16.44 -8.38 -5.48
N LEU A 15 15.53 -7.60 -4.90
CA LEU A 15 14.41 -8.15 -4.15
C LEU A 15 13.48 -8.99 -5.06
N VAL A 16 13.18 -8.53 -6.27
CA VAL A 16 12.38 -9.30 -7.23
C VAL A 16 13.06 -10.61 -7.58
N ALA A 17 14.39 -10.63 -7.74
CA ALA A 17 15.12 -11.88 -7.99
C ALA A 17 14.93 -12.90 -6.85
N GLU A 18 14.95 -12.46 -5.60
CA GLU A 18 14.68 -13.33 -4.45
C GLU A 18 13.19 -13.74 -4.36
N VAL A 19 12.28 -12.82 -4.69
CA VAL A 19 10.84 -13.12 -4.76
C VAL A 19 10.56 -14.20 -5.81
N HIS A 20 11.24 -14.17 -6.97
CA HIS A 20 11.11 -15.23 -7.97
C HIS A 20 11.54 -16.60 -7.43
N LYS A 21 12.65 -16.67 -6.68
CA LYS A 21 13.09 -17.93 -6.04
C LYS A 21 12.07 -18.43 -5.03
N LEU A 22 11.53 -17.53 -4.22
CA LEU A 22 10.49 -17.86 -3.23
C LEU A 22 9.24 -18.39 -3.94
N ILE A 23 8.76 -17.71 -4.97
CA ILE A 23 7.58 -18.12 -5.76
C ILE A 23 7.81 -19.49 -6.39
N ALA A 24 8.98 -19.73 -7.00
CA ALA A 24 9.30 -21.02 -7.58
C ALA A 24 9.31 -22.15 -6.55
N THR A 25 9.81 -21.88 -5.33
CA THR A 25 9.79 -22.84 -4.24
C THR A 25 8.37 -23.14 -3.79
N ILE A 26 7.56 -22.11 -3.58
CA ILE A 26 6.13 -22.25 -3.19
C ILE A 26 5.38 -23.03 -4.28
N ASP A 27 5.59 -22.69 -5.54
CA ASP A 27 4.93 -23.37 -6.67
C ASP A 27 5.32 -24.85 -6.73
N SER A 28 6.59 -25.16 -6.55
CA SER A 28 7.08 -26.55 -6.53
C SER A 28 6.52 -27.39 -5.39
N VAL A 29 6.31 -26.77 -4.21
CA VAL A 29 5.80 -27.46 -3.00
C VAL A 29 4.29 -27.64 -3.06
N PHE A 30 3.57 -26.62 -3.51
CA PHE A 30 2.11 -26.57 -3.42
C PHE A 30 1.39 -26.76 -4.76
N GLY A 31 2.11 -26.76 -5.89
CA GLY A 31 1.53 -26.97 -7.24
C GLY A 31 0.55 -25.87 -7.67
N LEU A 32 0.77 -24.62 -7.26
CA LEU A 32 -0.19 -23.53 -7.44
C LEU A 32 -0.25 -22.97 -8.86
N LYS A 33 0.72 -23.33 -9.72
CA LYS A 33 0.87 -22.82 -11.10
C LYS A 33 0.92 -21.29 -11.14
N ILE A 34 1.91 -20.72 -10.45
CA ILE A 34 2.07 -19.28 -10.30
C ILE A 34 2.79 -18.71 -11.53
N ASN A 35 2.15 -17.76 -12.21
CA ASN A 35 2.76 -16.98 -13.28
C ASN A 35 3.06 -15.57 -12.77
N THR A 36 4.24 -15.05 -13.11
CA THR A 36 4.66 -13.71 -12.76
C THR A 36 4.78 -12.83 -13.98
N GLN A 37 4.42 -11.56 -13.84
CA GLN A 37 4.68 -10.50 -14.81
C GLN A 37 5.37 -9.36 -14.10
N SER A 38 6.24 -8.62 -14.78
CA SER A 38 6.92 -7.46 -14.20
C SER A 38 6.56 -6.18 -14.94
N LEU A 39 6.46 -5.07 -14.19
CA LEU A 39 6.23 -3.74 -14.72
C LEU A 39 7.19 -2.76 -14.04
N ASP A 40 7.91 -1.98 -14.83
CA ASP A 40 8.81 -0.94 -14.32
C ASP A 40 8.05 0.37 -14.10
N ILE A 41 8.06 0.84 -12.85
CA ILE A 41 7.58 2.16 -12.42
C ILE A 41 8.65 2.90 -11.59
N SER A 42 9.91 2.59 -11.84
CA SER A 42 11.03 3.21 -11.12
C SER A 42 11.16 4.71 -11.38
N GLU A 43 11.92 5.40 -10.52
CA GLU A 43 12.31 6.79 -10.73
C GLU A 43 13.01 6.97 -12.09
N PHE A 44 13.80 5.98 -12.52
CA PHE A 44 14.45 5.99 -13.82
C PHE A 44 13.42 5.99 -14.95
N HIS A 45 12.42 5.10 -14.89
CA HIS A 45 11.34 5.08 -15.88
C HIS A 45 10.59 6.42 -15.93
N PHE A 46 10.26 7.00 -14.76
CA PHE A 46 9.60 8.29 -14.70
C PHE A 46 10.45 9.43 -15.28
N ARG A 47 11.76 9.42 -15.04
CA ARG A 47 12.70 10.40 -15.57
C ARG A 47 12.74 10.40 -17.10
N GLU A 48 12.75 9.21 -17.70
CA GLU A 48 12.84 9.04 -19.15
C GLU A 48 11.51 9.34 -19.87
N THR A 49 10.38 9.02 -19.23
CA THR A 49 9.07 9.05 -19.89
C THR A 49 8.14 10.15 -19.41
N ASN A 50 8.41 10.72 -18.24
CA ASN A 50 7.50 11.59 -17.48
C ASN A 50 6.13 10.95 -17.20
N ILE A 51 6.07 9.62 -17.20
CA ILE A 51 4.86 8.84 -16.92
C ILE A 51 5.04 8.17 -15.57
N LEU A 52 4.26 8.60 -14.57
CA LEU A 52 4.31 8.04 -13.22
C LEU A 52 3.89 6.57 -13.22
N ILE A 53 2.81 6.26 -13.92
CA ILE A 53 2.27 4.91 -14.05
C ILE A 53 2.04 4.59 -15.53
N PRO A 54 2.72 3.56 -16.07
CA PRO A 54 2.52 3.13 -17.45
C PRO A 54 1.09 2.66 -17.71
N LYS A 55 0.55 2.96 -18.88
CA LYS A 55 -0.81 2.56 -19.30
C LYS A 55 -1.09 1.05 -19.19
N GLY A 56 -0.04 0.22 -19.21
CA GLY A 56 -0.16 -1.23 -19.06
C GLY A 56 -0.53 -1.68 -17.64
N LEU A 57 -0.33 -0.83 -16.62
CA LEU A 57 -0.59 -1.21 -15.23
C LEU A 57 -2.03 -1.64 -15.01
N GLN A 58 -2.99 -0.85 -15.46
CA GLN A 58 -4.41 -1.13 -15.24
C GLN A 58 -4.81 -2.51 -15.76
N LYS A 59 -4.37 -2.86 -16.99
CA LYS A 59 -4.64 -4.17 -17.56
C LYS A 59 -3.94 -5.28 -16.79
N MET A 60 -2.62 -5.13 -16.53
CA MET A 60 -1.82 -6.16 -15.86
C MET A 60 -2.28 -6.37 -14.42
N ALA A 61 -2.62 -5.30 -13.71
CA ALA A 61 -3.12 -5.34 -12.34
C ALA A 61 -4.52 -5.98 -12.28
N GLY A 62 -5.43 -5.62 -13.19
CA GLY A 62 -6.77 -6.22 -13.27
C GLY A 62 -6.75 -7.73 -13.61
N GLU A 63 -5.70 -8.22 -14.30
CA GLU A 63 -5.52 -9.64 -14.58
C GLU A 63 -4.77 -10.38 -13.45
N ALA A 64 -4.13 -9.66 -12.54
CA ALA A 64 -3.34 -10.24 -11.46
C ALA A 64 -4.20 -10.59 -10.24
N ASN A 65 -3.88 -11.70 -9.59
CA ASN A 65 -4.48 -12.05 -8.30
C ASN A 65 -3.81 -11.30 -7.13
N SER A 66 -2.58 -10.82 -7.34
CA SER A 66 -1.83 -10.07 -6.35
C SER A 66 -0.81 -9.16 -7.03
N ILE A 67 -0.54 -8.02 -6.42
CA ILE A 67 0.51 -7.09 -6.82
C ILE A 67 1.56 -7.08 -5.71
N TRP A 68 2.81 -7.35 -6.09
CA TRP A 68 3.97 -7.13 -5.23
C TRP A 68 4.64 -5.82 -5.63
N LEU A 69 4.71 -4.88 -4.70
CA LEU A 69 5.34 -3.58 -4.89
C LEU A 69 6.62 -3.51 -4.07
N GLY A 70 7.74 -3.32 -4.74
CA GLY A 70 9.03 -3.07 -4.13
C GLY A 70 9.18 -1.66 -3.58
N PRO A 71 10.38 -1.31 -3.12
CA PRO A 71 10.63 0.00 -2.53
C PRO A 71 10.47 1.12 -3.55
N ILE A 72 9.82 2.20 -3.14
CA ILE A 72 9.72 3.45 -3.92
C ILE A 72 10.41 4.55 -3.13
N THR A 73 11.26 5.32 -3.77
CA THR A 73 11.95 6.43 -3.10
C THR A 73 11.00 7.56 -2.73
N ASN A 74 11.14 8.06 -1.51
CA ASN A 74 10.46 9.29 -1.05
C ASN A 74 11.35 10.53 -1.16
N GLN A 75 12.60 10.36 -1.60
CA GLN A 75 13.60 11.43 -1.66
C GLN A 75 13.89 11.89 -3.10
N SER A 76 13.05 11.51 -4.05
CA SER A 76 13.19 11.98 -5.43
C SER A 76 13.09 13.51 -5.51
N LYS A 77 13.97 14.09 -6.29
CA LYS A 77 13.91 15.51 -6.68
C LYS A 77 12.93 15.75 -7.83
N LEU A 78 12.40 14.69 -8.42
CA LEU A 78 11.44 14.77 -9.51
C LEU A 78 10.05 15.10 -8.96
N ASN A 79 9.49 16.20 -9.45
CA ASN A 79 8.17 16.63 -9.01
C ASN A 79 7.12 15.57 -9.38
N GLY A 80 6.33 15.17 -8.38
CA GLY A 80 5.28 14.16 -8.55
C GLY A 80 5.71 12.72 -8.34
N TYR A 81 7.00 12.38 -8.42
CA TYR A 81 7.48 11.03 -8.16
C TYR A 81 7.73 10.80 -6.66
N ASN A 82 6.87 10.05 -6.03
CA ASN A 82 7.03 9.60 -4.63
C ASN A 82 6.12 8.39 -4.35
N GLN A 83 6.47 7.65 -3.30
CA GLN A 83 5.73 6.45 -2.90
C GLN A 83 4.24 6.72 -2.67
N LYS A 84 3.90 7.84 -2.04
CA LYS A 84 2.51 8.19 -1.74
C LYS A 84 1.68 8.29 -3.02
N ASN A 85 2.15 9.03 -4.02
CA ASN A 85 1.42 9.23 -5.27
C ASN A 85 1.25 7.91 -6.05
N ILE A 86 2.32 7.10 -6.11
CA ILE A 86 2.32 5.81 -6.81
C ILE A 86 1.35 4.83 -6.13
N VAL A 87 1.46 4.65 -4.82
CA VAL A 87 0.58 3.75 -4.06
C VAL A 87 -0.88 4.22 -4.16
N GLN A 88 -1.11 5.53 -4.01
CA GLN A 88 -2.44 6.12 -4.11
C GLN A 88 -3.06 5.84 -5.47
N GLN A 89 -2.31 6.03 -6.57
CA GLN A 89 -2.82 5.80 -7.91
C GLN A 89 -3.12 4.32 -8.14
N ILE A 90 -2.22 3.41 -7.74
CA ILE A 90 -2.45 1.96 -7.83
C ILE A 90 -3.71 1.57 -7.04
N CYS A 91 -3.85 2.05 -5.81
CA CYS A 91 -5.00 1.74 -4.98
C CYS A 91 -6.31 2.28 -5.58
N SER A 92 -6.30 3.50 -6.12
CA SER A 92 -7.47 4.11 -6.75
C SER A 92 -7.88 3.36 -8.02
N GLU A 93 -6.92 3.00 -8.89
CA GLU A 93 -7.19 2.27 -10.13
C GLU A 93 -7.68 0.83 -9.91
N GLN A 94 -7.32 0.23 -8.77
CA GLN A 94 -7.71 -1.12 -8.40
C GLN A 94 -8.84 -1.16 -7.36
N GLU A 95 -9.43 -0.01 -7.03
CA GLU A 95 -10.53 0.12 -6.05
C GLU A 95 -10.19 -0.55 -4.70
N LEU A 96 -8.91 -0.41 -4.26
CA LEU A 96 -8.47 -0.97 -2.99
C LEU A 96 -8.88 -0.03 -1.85
N GLU A 97 -9.83 -0.48 -1.03
CA GLU A 97 -10.41 0.35 0.01
C GLU A 97 -9.65 0.32 1.33
N PHE A 98 -8.95 -0.78 1.64
CA PHE A 98 -8.36 -0.99 2.95
C PHE A 98 -6.90 -1.37 2.90
N PHE A 99 -6.16 -0.88 3.91
CA PHE A 99 -4.83 -1.34 4.26
C PHE A 99 -4.89 -2.14 5.56
N TYR A 100 -4.20 -3.28 5.58
CA TYR A 100 -4.09 -4.13 6.76
C TYR A 100 -2.66 -4.15 7.25
N ARG A 101 -2.46 -3.83 8.53
CA ARG A 101 -1.16 -3.95 9.20
C ARG A 101 -1.27 -4.89 10.37
N ASN A 102 -0.57 -6.01 10.25
CA ASN A 102 -0.57 -7.04 11.28
C ASN A 102 0.68 -6.89 12.16
N TYR A 103 0.48 -6.54 13.42
CA TYR A 103 1.54 -6.40 14.40
C TYR A 103 1.56 -7.63 15.30
N LYS A 104 2.52 -8.53 15.05
CA LYS A 104 2.78 -9.70 15.87
C LYS A 104 4.23 -9.66 16.36
N PRO A 105 4.47 -10.01 17.64
CA PRO A 105 5.83 -10.13 18.13
C PRO A 105 6.55 -11.29 17.41
N ILE A 106 7.80 -11.07 17.06
CA ILE A 106 8.69 -12.14 16.62
C ILE A 106 9.38 -12.65 17.88
N PRO A 107 9.12 -13.87 18.34
CA PRO A 107 9.60 -14.37 19.63
C PRO A 107 11.12 -14.24 19.82
N SER A 108 11.89 -14.46 18.75
CA SER A 108 13.36 -14.36 18.76
C SER A 108 13.89 -12.91 18.84
N LEU A 109 13.06 -11.91 18.56
CA LEU A 109 13.44 -10.48 18.59
C LEU A 109 12.80 -9.74 19.77
N GLN A 110 12.00 -10.42 20.57
CA GLN A 110 11.26 -9.79 21.67
C GLN A 110 12.22 -9.44 22.81
N LYS A 111 12.67 -8.18 22.87
CA LYS A 111 13.47 -7.63 23.96
C LYS A 111 12.62 -7.16 25.16
N ILE A 112 11.32 -6.96 24.94
CA ILE A 112 10.39 -6.50 25.97
C ILE A 112 9.50 -7.68 26.31
N GLN A 113 9.68 -8.21 27.50
CA GLN A 113 8.75 -9.19 28.08
C GLN A 113 7.50 -8.41 28.51
N THR A 114 6.42 -8.61 27.80
CA THR A 114 5.09 -8.19 28.24
C THR A 114 4.32 -9.44 28.63
N ASP A 115 3.57 -9.37 29.74
CA ASP A 115 2.71 -10.48 30.20
C ASP A 115 1.62 -10.83 29.17
N ASN A 116 1.31 -9.88 28.28
CA ASN A 116 0.38 -10.06 27.18
C ASN A 116 1.09 -9.84 25.84
N PRO A 117 1.20 -10.85 24.97
CA PRO A 117 1.75 -10.70 23.64
C PRO A 117 0.86 -9.77 22.81
N ILE A 118 1.52 -8.81 22.15
CA ILE A 118 0.82 -7.89 21.23
C ILE A 118 0.42 -8.69 19.98
N ASP A 119 -0.87 -8.79 19.71
CA ASP A 119 -1.41 -9.30 18.43
C ASP A 119 -2.51 -8.35 17.94
N VAL A 120 -2.12 -7.37 17.16
CA VAL A 120 -2.99 -6.29 16.70
C VAL A 120 -3.05 -6.29 15.18
N LEU A 121 -4.25 -6.26 14.63
CA LEU A 121 -4.51 -5.98 13.23
C LEU A 121 -5.08 -4.57 13.13
N LEU A 122 -4.32 -3.68 12.51
CA LEU A 122 -4.77 -2.33 12.19
C LEU A 122 -5.42 -2.34 10.80
N ILE A 123 -6.65 -1.82 10.72
CA ILE A 123 -7.37 -1.60 9.47
C ILE A 123 -7.37 -0.11 9.20
N GLU A 124 -6.80 0.28 8.08
CA GLU A 124 -6.80 1.67 7.63
C GLU A 124 -7.60 1.77 6.33
N SER A 125 -8.52 2.70 6.25
CA SER A 125 -9.18 2.99 4.99
C SER A 125 -8.29 3.81 4.06
N ASN A 126 -8.38 3.55 2.77
CA ASN A 126 -7.65 4.29 1.74
C ASN A 126 -8.31 5.65 1.47
N PHE A 127 -8.22 6.58 2.42
CA PHE A 127 -8.79 7.93 2.30
C PHE A 127 -8.06 8.86 1.33
N TYR A 128 -6.99 8.41 0.69
CA TYR A 128 -6.23 9.25 -0.23
C TYR A 128 -7.05 9.78 -1.41
N SER A 129 -8.13 9.11 -1.77
CA SER A 129 -9.04 9.55 -2.84
C SER A 129 -9.92 10.74 -2.45
N HIS A 130 -10.02 11.09 -1.16
CA HIS A 130 -10.92 12.10 -0.64
C HIS A 130 -10.23 13.27 0.08
N THR A 131 -8.90 13.32 0.05
CA THR A 131 -8.17 14.50 0.51
C THR A 131 -8.28 15.56 -0.58
N VAL A 132 -9.29 16.38 -0.51
CA VAL A 132 -9.38 17.58 -1.35
C VAL A 132 -8.41 18.60 -0.76
N PRO A 133 -7.40 19.07 -1.50
CA PRO A 133 -6.67 20.26 -1.09
C PRO A 133 -7.69 21.38 -0.97
N SER A 134 -8.03 21.79 0.24
CA SER A 134 -8.84 22.98 0.40
C SER A 134 -7.93 24.15 0.02
N GLU A 135 -8.14 24.74 -1.14
CA GLU A 135 -7.66 26.07 -1.47
C GLU A 135 -8.44 27.11 -0.63
N LEU A 136 -8.43 26.93 0.69
CA LEU A 136 -8.87 27.99 1.58
C LEU A 136 -7.83 29.10 1.46
N PRO A 137 -8.27 30.34 1.26
CA PRO A 137 -7.36 31.46 1.20
C PRO A 137 -6.51 31.47 2.46
N ALA A 138 -5.21 31.69 2.30
CA ALA A 138 -4.27 31.71 3.40
C ALA A 138 -4.80 32.68 4.48
N THR A 139 -5.14 32.16 5.64
CA THR A 139 -5.54 32.99 6.76
C THR A 139 -4.29 33.42 7.49
N PHE A 140 -4.08 34.71 7.63
CA PHE A 140 -2.98 35.25 8.40
C PHE A 140 -3.42 35.44 9.85
N VAL A 141 -2.68 34.81 10.76
CA VAL A 141 -2.83 35.05 12.20
C VAL A 141 -1.46 35.52 12.69
N SER A 142 -1.39 36.76 13.16
CA SER A 142 -0.14 37.35 13.68
C SER A 142 1.05 37.23 12.72
N ASP A 143 0.94 37.73 11.49
CA ASP A 143 2.00 37.71 10.46
C ASP A 143 2.47 36.31 10.03
N GLN A 144 1.87 35.23 10.51
CA GLN A 144 2.17 33.88 10.08
C GLN A 144 1.13 33.38 9.07
N LYS A 145 1.64 32.83 7.95
CA LYS A 145 0.83 32.15 6.94
C LYS A 145 0.43 30.78 7.46
N LEU A 146 -0.86 30.57 7.73
CA LEU A 146 -1.39 29.27 8.10
C LEU A 146 -1.84 28.53 6.83
N ASN A 147 -1.31 27.33 6.62
CA ASN A 147 -1.84 26.39 5.65
C ASN A 147 -2.79 25.43 6.37
N MET A 148 -4.04 25.39 5.97
CA MET A 148 -5.03 24.48 6.52
C MET A 148 -5.20 23.29 5.55
N MET A 149 -5.20 22.08 6.10
CA MET A 149 -5.58 20.87 5.41
C MET A 149 -6.86 20.32 6.07
N THR A 150 -7.90 20.16 5.27
CA THR A 150 -9.16 19.60 5.76
C THR A 150 -9.34 18.19 5.21
N THR A 151 -9.57 17.24 6.09
CA THR A 151 -9.90 15.86 5.73
C THR A 151 -11.37 15.62 5.99
N TYR A 152 -12.09 15.13 4.99
CA TYR A 152 -13.51 14.82 5.11
C TYR A 152 -13.69 13.33 5.32
N PHE A 153 -14.51 12.97 6.30
CA PHE A 153 -14.95 11.60 6.53
C PHE A 153 -16.43 11.51 6.20
N SER A 154 -16.80 10.66 5.24
CA SER A 154 -18.22 10.41 4.99
C SER A 154 -18.74 9.31 5.91
N GLN A 155 -20.03 9.35 6.21
CA GLN A 155 -20.68 8.29 6.98
C GLN A 155 -20.49 6.92 6.30
N SER A 156 -20.60 6.84 4.99
CA SER A 156 -20.41 5.60 4.23
C SER A 156 -19.01 4.99 4.40
N HIS A 157 -17.97 5.83 4.49
CA HIS A 157 -16.62 5.32 4.76
C HIS A 157 -16.48 4.76 6.18
N MET A 158 -17.08 5.41 7.16
CA MET A 158 -17.08 4.89 8.52
C MET A 158 -17.82 3.56 8.60
N GLU A 159 -18.96 3.46 7.96
CA GLU A 159 -19.75 2.23 7.89
C GLU A 159 -18.97 1.09 7.20
N SER A 160 -18.22 1.38 6.12
CA SER A 160 -17.40 0.37 5.44
C SER A 160 -16.27 -0.15 6.31
N ILE A 161 -15.60 0.71 7.11
CA ILE A 161 -14.56 0.30 8.05
C ILE A 161 -15.14 -0.62 9.14
N PHE A 162 -16.29 -0.24 9.71
CA PHE A 162 -16.95 -1.06 10.73
C PHE A 162 -17.42 -2.41 10.17
N ALA A 163 -18.00 -2.41 8.97
CA ALA A 163 -18.41 -3.64 8.30
C ALA A 163 -17.22 -4.59 8.05
N GLU A 164 -16.06 -4.04 7.64
CA GLU A 164 -14.86 -4.84 7.44
C GLU A 164 -14.29 -5.38 8.75
N ALA A 165 -14.25 -4.56 9.80
CA ALA A 165 -13.85 -5.01 11.14
C ALA A 165 -14.76 -6.12 11.66
N GLN A 166 -16.08 -6.03 11.43
CA GLN A 166 -17.05 -7.05 11.81
C GLN A 166 -16.78 -8.37 11.08
N LYS A 167 -16.53 -8.36 9.77
CA LYS A 167 -16.19 -9.58 9.01
C LYS A 167 -14.97 -10.29 9.58
N ILE A 168 -13.94 -9.54 10.00
CA ILE A 168 -12.72 -10.10 10.58
C ILE A 168 -13.02 -10.77 11.93
N ILE A 169 -13.87 -10.17 12.75
CA ILE A 169 -14.31 -10.76 14.02
C ILE A 169 -15.15 -12.02 13.77
N GLU A 170 -16.11 -11.95 12.88
CA GLU A 170 -16.99 -13.08 12.52
C GLU A 170 -16.20 -14.26 11.91
N SER A 171 -15.11 -13.99 11.21
CA SER A 171 -14.21 -15.02 10.68
C SER A 171 -13.38 -15.73 11.77
N GLY A 172 -13.41 -15.25 13.01
CA GLY A 172 -12.62 -15.78 14.12
C GLY A 172 -11.13 -15.40 14.08
N GLN A 173 -10.71 -14.56 13.14
CA GLN A 173 -9.32 -14.10 13.08
C GLN A 173 -8.96 -13.19 14.25
N ARG A 174 -9.95 -12.49 14.80
CA ARG A 174 -9.84 -11.61 15.97
C ARG A 174 -11.10 -11.70 16.81
N ASN A 175 -10.98 -11.41 18.09
CA ASN A 175 -12.08 -11.54 19.06
C ASN A 175 -12.36 -10.24 19.82
N LYS A 176 -11.65 -9.16 19.50
CA LYS A 176 -11.79 -7.88 20.17
C LYS A 176 -11.59 -6.72 19.20
N LEU A 177 -12.48 -5.75 19.25
CA LEU A 177 -12.38 -4.44 18.62
C LEU A 177 -11.99 -3.41 19.68
N LEU A 178 -11.06 -2.51 19.34
CA LEU A 178 -10.60 -1.41 20.21
C LEU A 178 -10.96 -0.06 19.58
#